data_64f62b21ed7f1305cc5c64e726cf3021
#
_entry.id   64f62b21ed7f1305cc5c64e726cf3021
#
_cell.length_a   1.000
_cell.length_b   1.000
_cell.length_c   1.000
_cell.angle_alpha   90.00
_cell.angle_beta   90.00
_cell.angle_gamma   90.00
#
_symmetry.space_group_name_H-M   'P 1'
#
loop_
_entity.id
_entity.type
_entity.pdbx_description
1 polymer ?
#
loop_
_entity_poly.entity_id
_entity_poly.type
_entity_poly.pdbx_seq_one_letter_code
_entity_poly.pdbx_strand_id
1 'polypeptide(L)'
;MRAAYSFVAGMVLALGLATGTPGMAQEERSTAPYAYRQLDDPAKEEQAQDSMETLRCLQCQGQSIADSDAPIAGSMRSLVRERIAAGEEPEAIRSWLIERYGDYVSYAPRITGLTWPLFAVPAVLVLLAFLLLRRRFGAKADEGGEA
;
A
#
# COMPACT_ATOMS: atom_id res chain seq x y z
N MET A 1 -52.00 23.46 -33.46
CA MET A 1 -51.01 23.50 -32.37
C MET A 1 -50.49 22.11 -31.92
N ARG A 2 -51.27 21.01 -32.03
CA ARG A 2 -50.81 19.66 -31.63
C ARG A 2 -49.75 19.05 -32.54
N ALA A 3 -49.74 19.35 -33.85
CA ALA A 3 -48.77 18.81 -34.81
C ALA A 3 -47.34 19.39 -34.64
N ALA A 4 -47.23 20.65 -34.18
CA ALA A 4 -45.92 21.29 -33.96
C ALA A 4 -45.17 20.71 -32.78
N TYR A 5 -45.84 20.26 -31.70
CA TYR A 5 -45.23 19.65 -30.55
C TYR A 5 -44.68 18.25 -30.84
N SER A 6 -45.32 17.49 -31.75
CA SER A 6 -44.85 16.15 -32.13
C SER A 6 -43.53 16.19 -32.91
N PHE A 7 -43.32 17.21 -33.74
CA PHE A 7 -42.06 17.38 -34.49
C PHE A 7 -40.89 17.81 -33.59
N VAL A 8 -41.17 18.71 -32.62
CA VAL A 8 -40.13 19.15 -31.68
C VAL A 8 -39.72 18.03 -30.72
N ALA A 9 -40.66 17.22 -30.22
CA ALA A 9 -40.37 16.07 -29.36
C ALA A 9 -39.56 14.99 -30.08
N GLY A 10 -39.83 14.73 -31.37
CA GLY A 10 -39.08 13.78 -32.18
C GLY A 10 -37.62 14.22 -32.44
N MET A 11 -37.43 15.55 -32.65
CA MET A 11 -36.09 16.09 -32.92
C MET A 11 -35.21 16.13 -31.67
N VAL A 12 -35.78 16.34 -30.48
CA VAL A 12 -35.04 16.31 -29.22
C VAL A 12 -34.62 14.88 -28.84
N LEU A 13 -35.47 13.88 -29.16
CA LEU A 13 -35.14 12.47 -28.90
C LEU A 13 -34.05 11.93 -29.85
N ALA A 14 -33.98 12.43 -31.08
CA ALA A 14 -32.97 12.04 -32.07
C ALA A 14 -31.58 12.66 -31.78
N LEU A 15 -31.51 13.82 -31.14
CA LEU A 15 -30.24 14.49 -30.78
C LEU A 15 -29.58 13.91 -29.52
N GLY A 16 -30.33 13.20 -28.67
CA GLY A 16 -29.84 12.61 -27.42
C GLY A 16 -29.06 11.31 -27.60
N LEU A 17 -29.10 10.65 -28.77
CA LEU A 17 -28.45 9.37 -29.00
C LEU A 17 -27.07 9.47 -29.65
N ALA A 18 -26.58 10.65 -29.99
CA ALA A 18 -25.32 10.82 -30.74
C ALA A 18 -24.09 11.17 -29.91
N THR A 19 -24.19 11.27 -28.55
CA THR A 19 -23.05 11.60 -27.67
C THR A 19 -22.59 10.45 -26.82
N GLY A 20 -22.65 9.23 -27.32
CA GLY A 20 -21.92 8.11 -26.76
C GLY A 20 -20.48 8.17 -27.26
N THR A 21 -19.57 8.85 -26.52
CA THR A 21 -18.14 8.68 -26.70
C THR A 21 -17.70 7.40 -25.98
N PRO A 22 -17.45 6.30 -26.70
CA PRO A 22 -16.81 5.15 -26.08
C PRO A 22 -15.30 5.38 -26.01
N GLY A 23 -14.75 5.25 -24.86
CA GLY A 23 -13.39 4.72 -24.77
C GLY A 23 -12.23 5.66 -24.61
N MET A 24 -12.19 6.41 -23.47
CA MET A 24 -10.91 6.94 -22.98
C MET A 24 -10.34 6.14 -21.80
N ALA A 25 -10.96 5.05 -21.41
CA ALA A 25 -10.54 4.26 -20.23
C ALA A 25 -9.56 3.12 -20.53
N GLN A 26 -9.18 2.89 -21.78
CA GLN A 26 -8.37 1.75 -22.17
C GLN A 26 -6.93 2.07 -22.57
N GLU A 27 -6.59 3.32 -22.75
CA GLU A 27 -5.27 3.73 -23.26
C GLU A 27 -4.20 3.88 -22.16
N GLU A 28 -4.60 4.06 -20.90
CA GLU A 28 -3.64 4.13 -19.77
C GLU A 28 -3.03 2.79 -19.36
N ARG A 29 -3.57 1.66 -19.82
CA ARG A 29 -3.01 0.32 -19.52
C ARG A 29 -1.74 0.00 -20.29
N SER A 30 -1.42 0.72 -21.37
CA SER A 30 -0.34 0.36 -22.28
C SER A 30 0.97 1.12 -22.08
N THR A 31 1.01 2.13 -21.21
CA THR A 31 2.18 3.00 -21.05
C THR A 31 3.20 2.53 -20.01
N ALA A 32 2.87 1.51 -19.19
CA ALA A 32 3.77 0.98 -18.18
C ALA A 32 4.26 -0.43 -18.57
N PRO A 33 5.47 -0.58 -19.14
CA PRO A 33 5.91 -1.80 -19.81
C PRO A 33 5.97 -3.04 -18.90
N TYR A 34 6.21 -2.84 -17.61
CA TYR A 34 6.30 -3.92 -16.62
C TYR A 34 5.09 -3.98 -15.66
N ALA A 35 3.99 -3.32 -15.98
CA ALA A 35 2.79 -3.35 -15.15
C ALA A 35 2.25 -4.78 -14.93
N TYR A 36 2.31 -5.62 -15.98
CA TYR A 36 1.82 -7.00 -16.02
C TYR A 36 2.84 -7.98 -16.59
N ARG A 37 4.06 -7.53 -16.82
CA ARG A 37 5.17 -8.33 -17.35
C ARG A 37 6.26 -8.42 -16.29
N GLN A 38 6.76 -9.63 -16.07
CA GLN A 38 7.88 -9.90 -15.19
C GLN A 38 9.21 -9.52 -15.82
N LEU A 39 10.24 -9.37 -14.99
CA LEU A 39 11.62 -9.20 -15.44
C LEU A 39 12.17 -10.53 -15.98
N ASP A 40 13.11 -10.45 -16.93
CA ASP A 40 13.72 -11.63 -17.51
C ASP A 40 14.71 -12.34 -16.53
N ASP A 41 15.22 -11.61 -15.55
CA ASP A 41 16.08 -12.13 -14.46
C ASP A 41 15.20 -12.56 -13.28
N PRO A 42 15.14 -13.87 -12.95
CA PRO A 42 14.31 -14.38 -11.87
C PRO A 42 14.67 -13.80 -10.49
N ALA A 43 15.94 -13.57 -10.21
CA ALA A 43 16.39 -13.04 -8.93
C ALA A 43 15.95 -11.58 -8.75
N LYS A 44 16.00 -10.78 -9.82
CA LYS A 44 15.50 -9.42 -9.82
C LYS A 44 13.97 -9.36 -9.73
N GLU A 45 13.28 -10.29 -10.38
CA GLU A 45 11.82 -10.37 -10.29
C GLU A 45 11.35 -10.73 -8.88
N GLU A 46 12.05 -11.66 -8.20
CA GLU A 46 11.78 -12.00 -6.79
C GLU A 46 11.95 -10.76 -5.90
N GLN A 47 13.04 -10.01 -6.04
CA GLN A 47 13.25 -8.75 -5.32
C GLN A 47 12.17 -7.71 -5.62
N ALA A 48 11.73 -7.63 -6.87
CA ALA A 48 10.66 -6.73 -7.27
C ALA A 48 9.33 -7.14 -6.62
N GLN A 49 9.01 -8.42 -6.63
CA GLN A 49 7.80 -8.97 -6.04
C GLN A 49 7.75 -8.73 -4.53
N ASP A 50 8.81 -9.06 -3.81
CA ASP A 50 8.95 -8.81 -2.37
C ASP A 50 8.76 -7.32 -2.04
N SER A 51 9.37 -6.45 -2.85
CA SER A 51 9.21 -5.00 -2.68
C SER A 51 7.76 -4.55 -2.88
N MET A 52 7.09 -5.05 -3.94
CA MET A 52 5.72 -4.68 -4.28
C MET A 52 4.70 -5.14 -3.23
N GLU A 53 4.95 -6.26 -2.55
CA GLU A 53 4.11 -6.74 -1.43
C GLU A 53 4.18 -5.82 -0.22
N THR A 54 5.30 -5.13 -0.01
CA THR A 54 5.48 -4.18 1.09
C THR A 54 4.96 -2.77 0.79
N LEU A 55 4.56 -2.51 -0.45
CA LEU A 55 4.09 -1.21 -0.90
C LEU A 55 2.57 -1.18 -1.05
N ARG A 56 1.95 -0.16 -0.49
CA ARG A 56 0.50 0.05 -0.52
C ARG A 56 0.07 0.76 -1.80
N CYS A 57 -0.98 0.28 -2.41
CA CYS A 57 -1.62 0.98 -3.52
C CYS A 57 -2.31 2.26 -3.04
N LEU A 58 -2.01 3.38 -3.68
CA LEU A 58 -2.46 4.70 -3.24
C LEU A 58 -3.96 4.96 -3.42
N GLN A 59 -4.62 4.27 -4.36
CA GLN A 59 -6.05 4.42 -4.68
C GLN A 59 -6.87 3.17 -4.37
N CYS A 60 -6.25 2.16 -3.78
CA CYS A 60 -6.89 0.90 -3.47
C CYS A 60 -7.20 0.84 -1.96
N GLN A 61 -8.24 0.13 -1.56
CA GLN A 61 -8.67 0.02 -0.17
C GLN A 61 -7.70 -0.80 0.69
N GLY A 62 -6.44 -0.36 0.78
CA GLY A 62 -5.42 -0.99 1.61
C GLY A 62 -4.74 -2.21 0.99
N GLN A 63 -4.91 -2.50 -0.28
CA GLN A 63 -4.21 -3.58 -0.98
C GLN A 63 -2.75 -3.21 -1.28
N SER A 64 -1.88 -4.22 -1.42
CA SER A 64 -0.53 -4.03 -1.96
C SER A 64 -0.59 -3.69 -3.46
N ILE A 65 0.48 -3.12 -3.98
CA ILE A 65 0.58 -2.92 -5.43
C ILE A 65 0.78 -4.25 -6.18
N ALA A 66 1.22 -5.30 -5.49
CA ALA A 66 1.31 -6.65 -6.04
C ALA A 66 -0.08 -7.24 -6.32
N ASP A 67 -1.05 -7.03 -5.41
CA ASP A 67 -2.37 -7.67 -5.43
C ASP A 67 -3.46 -6.84 -6.11
N SER A 68 -3.20 -5.57 -6.40
CA SER A 68 -4.21 -4.65 -6.93
C SER A 68 -4.22 -4.60 -8.45
N ASP A 69 -5.43 -4.69 -9.03
CA ASP A 69 -5.66 -4.53 -10.47
C ASP A 69 -5.90 -3.06 -10.90
N ALA A 70 -5.84 -2.12 -9.96
CA ALA A 70 -6.02 -0.71 -10.27
C ALA A 70 -4.92 -0.21 -11.24
N PRO A 71 -5.23 0.68 -12.20
CA PRO A 71 -4.26 1.20 -13.16
C PRO A 71 -3.04 1.83 -12.51
N ILE A 72 -3.23 2.53 -11.38
CA ILE A 72 -2.14 3.14 -10.61
C ILE A 72 -1.20 2.07 -10.02
N ALA A 73 -1.74 0.92 -9.55
CA ALA A 73 -0.91 -0.17 -9.06
C ALA A 73 -0.03 -0.75 -10.19
N GLY A 74 -0.60 -0.87 -11.39
CA GLY A 74 0.17 -1.27 -12.59
C GLY A 74 1.34 -0.33 -12.88
N SER A 75 1.11 0.97 -12.83
CA SER A 75 2.17 1.98 -13.04
C SER A 75 3.24 1.92 -11.95
N MET A 76 2.85 1.70 -10.69
CA MET A 76 3.79 1.54 -9.59
C MET A 76 4.59 0.24 -9.70
N ARG A 77 3.97 -0.87 -10.13
CA ARG A 77 4.70 -2.13 -10.40
C ARG A 77 5.76 -1.95 -11.48
N SER A 78 5.42 -1.25 -12.58
CA SER A 78 6.39 -0.96 -13.65
C SER A 78 7.57 -0.16 -13.12
N LEU A 79 7.31 0.89 -12.35
CA LEU A 79 8.35 1.72 -11.76
C LEU A 79 9.29 0.92 -10.85
N VAL A 80 8.76 0.05 -9.99
CA VAL A 80 9.58 -0.80 -9.10
C VAL A 80 10.46 -1.73 -9.92
N ARG A 81 9.89 -2.43 -10.92
CA ARG A 81 10.64 -3.35 -11.78
C ARG A 81 11.71 -2.64 -12.61
N GLU A 82 11.41 -1.48 -13.17
CA GLU A 82 12.37 -0.69 -13.93
C GLU A 82 13.58 -0.28 -13.09
N ARG A 83 13.36 0.16 -11.85
CA ARG A 83 14.44 0.56 -10.95
C ARG A 83 15.27 -0.63 -10.46
N ILE A 84 14.64 -1.75 -10.14
CA ILE A 84 15.35 -2.98 -9.78
C ILE A 84 16.13 -3.54 -10.97
N ALA A 85 15.56 -3.49 -12.17
CA ALA A 85 16.29 -3.86 -13.38
C ALA A 85 17.54 -3.00 -13.60
N ALA A 86 17.45 -1.71 -13.25
CA ALA A 86 18.59 -0.77 -13.30
C ALA A 86 19.62 -1.01 -12.16
N GLY A 87 19.34 -1.91 -11.21
CA GLY A 87 20.24 -2.25 -10.10
C GLY A 87 20.07 -1.37 -8.86
N GLU A 88 18.93 -0.66 -8.73
CA GLU A 88 18.63 0.10 -7.53
C GLU A 88 18.16 -0.83 -6.42
N GLU A 89 18.62 -0.58 -5.19
CA GLU A 89 18.26 -1.39 -4.03
C GLU A 89 16.80 -1.18 -3.61
N PRO A 90 16.06 -2.26 -3.21
CA PRO A 90 14.66 -2.18 -2.82
C PRO A 90 14.36 -1.13 -1.75
N GLU A 91 15.28 -0.98 -0.79
CA GLU A 91 15.13 0.00 0.30
C GLU A 91 15.24 1.46 -0.19
N ALA A 92 16.09 1.71 -1.18
CA ALA A 92 16.23 3.03 -1.79
C ALA A 92 14.95 3.40 -2.57
N ILE A 93 14.37 2.43 -3.30
CA ILE A 93 13.11 2.59 -4.03
C ILE A 93 11.97 2.91 -3.06
N ARG A 94 11.86 2.16 -1.95
CA ARG A 94 10.86 2.39 -0.91
C ARG A 94 11.02 3.77 -0.27
N SER A 95 12.23 4.14 0.08
CA SER A 95 12.53 5.45 0.67
C SER A 95 12.14 6.59 -0.25
N TRP A 96 12.42 6.48 -1.54
CA TRP A 96 12.03 7.45 -2.55
C TRP A 96 10.50 7.56 -2.70
N LEU A 97 9.79 6.42 -2.66
CA LEU A 97 8.32 6.41 -2.71
C LEU A 97 7.71 7.07 -1.48
N ILE A 98 8.27 6.82 -0.29
CA ILE A 98 7.83 7.45 0.95
C ILE A 98 8.07 8.96 0.93
N GLU A 99 9.21 9.41 0.44
CA GLU A 99 9.52 10.85 0.32
C GLU A 99 8.51 11.56 -0.61
N ARG A 100 8.09 10.89 -1.69
CA ARG A 100 7.20 11.47 -2.69
C ARG A 100 5.71 11.36 -2.35
N TYR A 101 5.28 10.28 -1.71
CA TYR A 101 3.87 9.96 -1.46
C TYR A 101 3.51 9.88 0.03
N GLY A 102 4.49 10.02 0.91
CA GLY A 102 4.32 9.93 2.36
C GLY A 102 4.42 8.51 2.90
N ASP A 103 4.49 8.40 4.23
CA ASP A 103 4.65 7.11 4.93
C ASP A 103 3.53 6.09 4.65
N TYR A 104 2.37 6.56 4.22
CA TYR A 104 1.22 5.70 3.91
C TYR A 104 1.50 4.69 2.80
N VAL A 105 2.45 4.97 1.89
CA VAL A 105 2.79 4.08 0.77
C VAL A 105 3.48 2.79 1.21
N SER A 106 4.00 2.72 2.43
CA SER A 106 4.70 1.55 2.96
C SER A 106 3.93 0.87 4.09
N TYR A 107 3.86 -0.47 4.07
CA TYR A 107 3.37 -1.26 5.20
C TYR A 107 4.42 -1.42 6.28
N ALA A 108 5.71 -1.34 5.93
CA ALA A 108 6.80 -1.48 6.88
C ALA A 108 6.82 -0.29 7.85
N PRO A 109 6.70 -0.53 9.16
CA PRO A 109 6.74 0.54 10.14
C PRO A 109 8.13 1.17 10.17
N ARG A 110 8.19 2.50 10.13
CA ARG A 110 9.44 3.23 10.36
C ARG A 110 9.64 3.43 11.86
N ILE A 111 10.72 2.87 12.39
CA ILE A 111 11.16 3.16 13.75
C ILE A 111 11.93 4.48 13.71
N THR A 112 11.22 5.57 13.97
CA THR A 112 11.80 6.91 14.08
C THR A 112 11.99 7.28 15.54
N GLY A 113 12.76 8.33 15.83
CA GLY A 113 12.90 8.86 17.19
C GLY A 113 11.57 9.24 17.85
N LEU A 114 10.54 9.51 17.06
CA LEU A 114 9.20 9.82 17.56
C LEU A 114 8.38 8.55 17.91
N THR A 115 8.60 7.43 17.21
CA THR A 115 7.87 6.18 17.44
C THR A 115 8.56 5.25 18.43
N TRP A 116 9.86 5.46 18.69
CA TRP A 116 10.61 4.68 19.66
C TRP A 116 9.98 4.58 21.07
N PRO A 117 9.46 5.67 21.67
CA PRO A 117 8.83 5.59 23.00
C PRO A 117 7.60 4.68 23.04
N LEU A 118 6.88 4.54 21.91
CA LEU A 118 5.70 3.68 21.79
C LEU A 118 6.04 2.20 22.07
N PHE A 119 7.24 1.77 21.73
CA PHE A 119 7.73 0.41 22.00
C PHE A 119 8.45 0.31 23.35
N ALA A 120 9.18 1.34 23.73
CA ALA A 120 9.95 1.37 24.98
C ALA A 120 9.06 1.40 26.23
N VAL A 121 8.00 2.21 26.24
CA VAL A 121 7.13 2.35 27.41
C VAL A 121 6.48 1.02 27.82
N PRO A 122 5.81 0.26 26.96
CA PRO A 122 5.25 -1.04 27.35
C PRO A 122 6.33 -2.04 27.78
N ALA A 123 7.49 -2.05 27.13
CA ALA A 123 8.58 -2.94 27.52
C ALA A 123 9.09 -2.64 28.93
N VAL A 124 9.25 -1.35 29.29
CA VAL A 124 9.65 -0.93 30.64
C VAL A 124 8.57 -1.27 31.66
N LEU A 125 7.28 -1.08 31.35
CA LEU A 125 6.18 -1.44 32.25
C LEU A 125 6.14 -2.95 32.52
N VAL A 126 6.30 -3.79 31.50
CA VAL A 126 6.38 -5.24 31.65
C VAL A 126 7.56 -5.63 32.54
N LEU A 127 8.74 -5.04 32.30
CA LEU A 127 9.93 -5.29 33.12
C LEU A 127 9.71 -4.90 34.58
N LEU A 128 9.14 -3.72 34.84
CA LEU A 128 8.82 -3.27 36.20
C LEU A 128 7.82 -4.21 36.88
N ALA A 129 6.76 -4.57 36.19
CA ALA A 129 5.77 -5.51 36.71
C ALA A 129 6.43 -6.87 37.06
N PHE A 130 7.27 -7.39 36.18
CA PHE A 130 8.01 -8.63 36.41
C PHE A 130 8.93 -8.54 37.65
N LEU A 131 9.68 -7.44 37.79
CA LEU A 131 10.57 -7.20 38.95
C LEU A 131 9.77 -7.09 40.27
N LEU A 132 8.62 -6.40 40.26
CA LEU A 132 7.75 -6.27 41.43
C LEU A 132 7.15 -7.61 41.85
N LEU A 133 6.66 -8.38 40.87
CA LEU A 133 6.12 -9.73 41.10
C LEU A 133 7.21 -10.64 41.68
N ARG A 134 8.40 -10.65 41.08
CA ARG A 134 9.54 -11.46 41.55
C ARG A 134 9.91 -11.10 43.00
N ARG A 135 9.93 -9.79 43.35
CA ARG A 135 10.19 -9.35 44.72
C ARG A 135 9.10 -9.82 45.70
N ARG A 136 7.83 -9.74 45.27
CA ARG A 136 6.69 -10.11 46.11
C ARG A 136 6.61 -11.62 46.35
N PHE A 137 6.91 -12.43 45.36
CA PHE A 137 6.93 -13.90 45.50
C PHE A 137 8.23 -14.43 46.13
N GLY A 138 9.38 -13.78 45.92
CA GLY A 138 10.62 -14.13 46.57
C GLY A 138 10.58 -13.89 48.08
N ALA A 139 10.00 -12.76 48.52
CA ALA A 139 9.87 -12.46 49.94
C ALA A 139 8.93 -13.42 50.73
N LYS A 140 7.96 -14.05 50.02
CA LYS A 140 7.10 -15.07 50.65
C LYS A 140 7.75 -16.46 50.81
N ALA A 141 8.78 -16.74 50.04
CA ALA A 141 9.50 -18.03 50.13
C ALA A 141 10.41 -18.09 51.36
N ASP A 142 10.89 -16.94 51.85
CA ASP A 142 11.75 -16.87 53.06
C ASP A 142 11.00 -16.90 54.38
N GLU A 143 9.70 -16.57 54.38
CA GLU A 143 8.86 -16.63 55.60
C GLU A 143 8.21 -18.02 55.86
N GLY A 144 8.28 -18.95 54.90
CA GLY A 144 7.70 -20.31 55.01
C GLY A 144 8.69 -21.39 55.47
N GLY A 145 9.89 -21.05 55.84
CA GLY A 145 10.95 -22.00 56.20
C GLY A 145 11.20 -22.21 57.69
N GLU A 146 10.45 -21.60 58.59
CA GLU A 146 10.56 -21.81 60.05
C GLU A 146 9.25 -22.34 60.62
N ALA A 147 9.02 -23.63 60.42
CA ALA A 147 8.06 -24.43 61.22
C ALA A 147 8.55 -25.88 61.34
#